data_142cfd234aa355aada4d1baaf5e70bc7
#
_entry.id   142cfd234aa355aada4d1baaf5e70bc7
#
_cell.length_a   1.000
_cell.length_b   1.000
_cell.length_c   1.000
_cell.angle_alpha   90.00
_cell.angle_beta   90.00
_cell.angle_gamma   90.00
#
_symmetry.space_group_name_H-M   'P 1'
#
loop_
_entity.id
_entity.type
_entity.pdbx_description
1 polymer ?
#
loop_
_entity_poly.entity_id
_entity_poly.type
_entity_poly.pdbx_seq_one_letter_code
_entity_poly.pdbx_strand_id
1 'polypeptide(L)'
;MKIIILEGVDNLGKSTVARALADFYAKEGYGVVPIHCVANTDFNRLARDICEMEYNEYRSVENGSFKNETLLILDRSWKDEYVYGPIYRRKTKGEMIRRIHDIVVPIRKIPVDWRANIYEILLESDPDFAIGNDDDKSYYSGMEYDDKVNRVEYEMSMFREAMSVNEFFLDDDHKINVKVDHDGKFRPLSDITGQITGRIKFKKLQDDTVSRTA
;
A
#
# COMPACT_ATOMS: atom_id res chain seq x y z
N MET A 1 9.17 8.33 10.08
CA MET A 1 8.93 7.69 8.75
C MET A 1 7.44 7.69 8.43
N LYS A 2 7.08 7.76 7.15
CA LYS A 2 5.71 7.70 6.62
C LYS A 2 5.59 6.48 5.70
N ILE A 3 4.36 5.95 5.53
CA ILE A 3 4.13 4.79 4.66
C ILE A 3 2.88 5.04 3.81
N ILE A 4 2.97 4.80 2.51
CA ILE A 4 1.85 4.68 1.59
C ILE A 4 1.83 3.23 1.09
N ILE A 5 0.68 2.58 1.19
CA ILE A 5 0.45 1.22 0.72
C ILE A 5 -0.53 1.27 -0.45
N LEU A 6 -0.16 0.72 -1.61
CA LEU A 6 -1.01 0.60 -2.78
C LEU A 6 -1.45 -0.85 -2.96
N GLU A 7 -2.75 -1.07 -2.97
CA GLU A 7 -3.38 -2.37 -3.15
C GLU A 7 -4.34 -2.38 -4.34
N GLY A 8 -4.76 -3.55 -4.78
CA GLY A 8 -5.70 -3.77 -5.86
C GLY A 8 -5.29 -4.91 -6.78
N VAL A 9 -6.23 -5.37 -7.61
CA VAL A 9 -5.99 -6.46 -8.59
C VAL A 9 -4.89 -6.09 -9.59
N ASP A 10 -4.43 -7.08 -10.36
CA ASP A 10 -3.43 -6.84 -11.40
C ASP A 10 -3.95 -5.88 -12.49
N ASN A 11 -3.02 -5.32 -13.25
CA ASN A 11 -3.27 -4.47 -14.42
C ASN A 11 -3.96 -3.12 -14.15
N LEU A 12 -4.06 -2.68 -12.88
CA LEU A 12 -4.60 -1.37 -12.49
C LEU A 12 -3.56 -0.24 -12.45
N GLY A 13 -2.35 -0.48 -12.94
CA GLY A 13 -1.31 0.56 -12.99
C GLY A 13 -0.69 0.93 -11.65
N LYS A 14 -0.77 0.04 -10.61
CA LYS A 14 -0.21 0.29 -9.28
C LYS A 14 1.23 0.82 -9.31
N SER A 15 2.11 0.13 -10.04
CA SER A 15 3.53 0.53 -10.14
C SER A 15 3.72 1.89 -10.83
N THR A 16 2.83 2.24 -11.75
CA THR A 16 2.82 3.56 -12.41
C THR A 16 2.40 4.65 -11.42
N VAL A 17 1.35 4.38 -10.64
CA VAL A 17 0.88 5.28 -9.57
C VAL A 17 1.94 5.41 -8.48
N ALA A 18 2.56 4.30 -8.05
CA ALA A 18 3.64 4.31 -7.05
C ALA A 18 4.80 5.22 -7.48
N ARG A 19 5.21 5.11 -8.75
CA ARG A 19 6.28 5.95 -9.31
C ARG A 19 5.89 7.43 -9.34
N ALA A 20 4.67 7.74 -9.77
CA ALA A 20 4.19 9.12 -9.82
C ALA A 20 4.08 9.74 -8.41
N LEU A 21 3.63 8.98 -7.43
CA LEU A 21 3.64 9.41 -6.02
C LEU A 21 5.07 9.61 -5.50
N ALA A 22 6.00 8.72 -5.87
CA ALA A 22 7.41 8.87 -5.49
C ALA A 22 8.01 10.17 -6.04
N ASP A 23 7.75 10.48 -7.31
CA ASP A 23 8.21 11.72 -7.94
C ASP A 23 7.58 12.97 -7.30
N PHE A 24 6.30 12.88 -6.93
CA PHE A 24 5.61 13.98 -6.23
C PHE A 24 6.23 14.24 -4.85
N TYR A 25 6.32 13.23 -4.00
CA TYR A 25 6.80 13.41 -2.64
C TYR A 25 8.32 13.69 -2.55
N ALA A 26 9.11 13.22 -3.51
CA ALA A 26 10.51 13.61 -3.60
C ALA A 26 10.66 15.15 -3.83
N LYS A 27 9.76 15.75 -4.64
CA LYS A 27 9.71 17.22 -4.82
C LYS A 27 9.23 17.95 -3.56
N GLU A 28 8.41 17.30 -2.74
CA GLU A 28 7.97 17.83 -1.44
C GLU A 28 9.05 17.69 -0.34
N GLY A 29 10.23 17.12 -0.68
CA GLY A 29 11.38 17.03 0.21
C GLY A 29 11.47 15.75 1.04
N TYR A 30 10.67 14.71 0.73
CA TYR A 30 10.81 13.40 1.38
C TYR A 30 11.98 12.60 0.80
N GLY A 31 12.62 11.78 1.64
CA GLY A 31 13.50 10.69 1.21
C GLY A 31 12.64 9.47 0.80
N VAL A 32 12.27 9.39 -0.48
CA VAL A 32 11.30 8.37 -0.92
C VAL A 32 11.96 7.03 -1.22
N VAL A 33 11.41 5.95 -0.67
CA VAL A 33 11.84 4.56 -0.88
C VAL A 33 10.66 3.75 -1.46
N PRO A 34 10.58 3.58 -2.78
CA PRO A 34 9.57 2.72 -3.39
C PRO A 34 10.00 1.25 -3.30
N ILE A 35 9.08 0.38 -2.88
CA ILE A 35 9.26 -1.07 -2.82
C ILE A 35 8.12 -1.74 -3.59
N HIS A 36 8.46 -2.52 -4.60
CA HIS A 36 7.52 -3.39 -5.30
C HIS A 36 7.54 -4.78 -4.68
N CYS A 37 6.43 -5.19 -4.06
CA CYS A 37 6.26 -6.51 -3.49
C CYS A 37 5.72 -7.48 -4.54
N VAL A 38 6.36 -8.63 -4.66
CA VAL A 38 5.97 -9.70 -5.58
C VAL A 38 5.52 -10.94 -4.81
N ALA A 39 4.94 -11.91 -5.48
CA ALA A 39 4.36 -13.11 -4.88
C ALA A 39 5.29 -13.88 -3.90
N ASN A 40 6.61 -13.73 -4.04
CA ASN A 40 7.62 -14.36 -3.18
C ASN A 40 8.28 -13.39 -2.19
N THR A 41 7.70 -12.21 -1.98
CA THR A 41 8.23 -11.24 -1.01
C THR A 41 8.26 -11.84 0.38
N ASP A 42 9.43 -11.80 1.04
CA ASP A 42 9.55 -12.15 2.46
C ASP A 42 9.07 -10.96 3.31
N PHE A 43 7.77 -10.95 3.60
CA PHE A 43 7.16 -9.88 4.40
C PHE A 43 7.69 -9.80 5.83
N ASN A 44 8.21 -10.89 6.41
CA ASN A 44 8.88 -10.81 7.72
C ASN A 44 10.20 -10.04 7.62
N ARG A 45 10.93 -10.22 6.54
CA ARG A 45 12.12 -9.43 6.25
C ARG A 45 11.76 -7.96 6.03
N LEU A 46 10.75 -7.69 5.18
CA LEU A 46 10.27 -6.34 4.93
C LEU A 46 9.87 -5.63 6.24
N ALA A 47 9.17 -6.32 7.15
CA ALA A 47 8.82 -5.77 8.45
C ALA A 47 10.06 -5.40 9.29
N ARG A 48 11.11 -6.23 9.27
CA ARG A 48 12.38 -5.90 9.95
C ARG A 48 13.07 -4.71 9.31
N ASP A 49 13.11 -4.66 7.97
CA ASP A 49 13.72 -3.54 7.23
C ASP A 49 12.99 -2.21 7.54
N ILE A 50 11.65 -2.22 7.67
CA ILE A 50 10.84 -1.07 8.10
C ILE A 50 11.23 -0.64 9.52
N CYS A 51 11.37 -1.59 10.46
CA CYS A 51 11.80 -1.30 11.82
C CYS A 51 13.20 -0.67 11.86
N GLU A 52 14.12 -1.17 11.04
CA GLU A 52 15.49 -0.65 10.95
C GLU A 52 15.52 0.76 10.34
N MET A 53 14.74 1.00 9.30
CA MET A 53 14.62 2.34 8.68
C MET A 53 14.12 3.37 9.70
N GLU A 54 13.07 3.05 10.47
CA GLU A 54 12.53 3.93 11.48
C GLU A 54 13.53 4.20 12.61
N TYR A 55 14.23 3.15 13.07
CA TYR A 55 15.28 3.30 14.08
C TYR A 55 16.41 4.21 13.60
N ASN A 56 16.86 4.03 12.35
CA ASN A 56 17.92 4.85 11.76
C ASN A 56 17.48 6.31 11.59
N GLU A 57 16.21 6.55 11.20
CA GLU A 57 15.65 7.91 11.12
C GLU A 57 15.63 8.56 12.52
N TYR A 58 15.11 7.85 13.53
CA TYR A 58 15.13 8.33 14.91
C TYR A 58 16.55 8.72 15.38
N ARG A 59 17.52 7.83 15.15
CA ARG A 59 18.94 8.08 15.48
C ARG A 59 19.51 9.29 14.73
N SER A 60 19.10 9.52 13.49
CA SER A 60 19.55 10.66 12.70
C SER A 60 19.02 11.99 13.24
N VAL A 61 17.81 11.99 13.79
CA VAL A 61 17.23 13.14 14.48
C VAL A 61 17.99 13.42 15.78
N GLU A 62 18.23 12.38 16.61
CA GLU A 62 18.95 12.54 17.87
C GLU A 62 20.37 13.13 17.72
N ASN A 63 21.10 12.69 16.71
CA ASN A 63 22.48 13.14 16.48
C ASN A 63 22.60 14.37 15.56
N GLY A 64 21.47 14.97 15.16
CA GLY A 64 21.43 16.17 14.32
C GLY A 64 21.84 15.97 12.85
N SER A 65 21.92 14.71 12.39
CA SER A 65 22.25 14.37 10.98
C SER A 65 21.02 14.19 10.08
N PHE A 66 19.83 14.38 10.64
CA PHE A 66 18.57 14.25 9.90
C PHE A 66 18.49 15.25 8.74
N LYS A 67 18.19 14.74 7.55
CA LYS A 67 18.06 15.55 6.34
C LYS A 67 16.62 15.62 5.87
N ASN A 68 16.02 14.45 5.61
CA ASN A 68 14.69 14.34 5.05
C ASN A 68 13.93 13.21 5.75
N GLU A 69 12.65 13.43 5.99
CA GLU A 69 11.75 12.39 6.50
C GLU A 69 11.59 11.28 5.46
N THR A 70 11.72 10.04 5.89
CA THR A 70 11.58 8.87 5.00
C THR A 70 10.10 8.62 4.68
N LEU A 71 9.79 8.49 3.39
CA LEU A 71 8.50 8.01 2.89
C LEU A 71 8.69 6.69 2.17
N LEU A 72 8.13 5.64 2.73
CA LEU A 72 8.06 4.32 2.12
C LEU A 72 6.80 4.22 1.26
N ILE A 73 6.92 3.80 0.00
CA ILE A 73 5.78 3.52 -0.88
C ILE A 73 5.83 2.03 -1.22
N LEU A 74 4.85 1.28 -0.71
CA LEU A 74 4.68 -0.14 -1.00
C LEU A 74 3.73 -0.31 -2.19
N ASP A 75 4.24 -0.79 -3.32
CA ASP A 75 3.43 -1.31 -4.42
C ASP A 75 3.14 -2.78 -4.10
N ARG A 76 1.97 -3.03 -3.55
CA ARG A 76 1.49 -4.21 -2.83
C ARG A 76 2.10 -4.36 -1.42
N SER A 77 1.40 -5.11 -0.58
CA SER A 77 1.85 -5.42 0.79
C SER A 77 1.50 -6.84 1.21
N TRP A 78 1.64 -7.10 2.51
CA TRP A 78 1.18 -8.32 3.16
C TRP A 78 -0.33 -8.59 3.02
N LYS A 79 -1.15 -7.60 2.63
CA LYS A 79 -2.58 -7.78 2.35
C LYS A 79 -2.82 -8.65 1.12
N ASP A 80 -1.87 -8.74 0.20
CA ASP A 80 -1.87 -9.73 -0.88
C ASP A 80 -1.99 -11.17 -0.36
N GLU A 81 -1.46 -11.47 0.84
CA GLU A 81 -1.62 -12.77 1.47
C GLU A 81 -3.10 -13.09 1.80
N TYR A 82 -3.87 -12.07 2.20
CA TYR A 82 -5.29 -12.24 2.46
C TYR A 82 -6.08 -12.60 1.21
N VAL A 83 -5.74 -11.98 0.09
CA VAL A 83 -6.42 -12.17 -1.20
C VAL A 83 -5.96 -13.46 -1.86
N TYR A 84 -4.65 -13.61 -2.05
CA TYR A 84 -4.09 -14.71 -2.85
C TYR A 84 -3.77 -15.98 -2.05
N GLY A 85 -3.67 -15.88 -0.74
CA GLY A 85 -3.46 -17.03 0.12
C GLY A 85 -4.58 -18.08 0.02
N PRO A 86 -5.86 -17.71 0.17
CA PRO A 86 -6.98 -18.62 -0.03
C PRO A 86 -7.09 -19.13 -1.47
N ILE A 87 -6.83 -18.26 -2.42
CA ILE A 87 -7.00 -18.54 -3.85
C ILE A 87 -5.98 -19.56 -4.35
N TYR A 88 -4.69 -19.33 -4.07
CA TYR A 88 -3.59 -20.09 -4.68
C TYR A 88 -2.88 -21.04 -3.72
N ARG A 89 -2.96 -20.81 -2.40
CA ARG A 89 -2.20 -21.58 -1.40
C ARG A 89 -3.08 -22.42 -0.49
N ARG A 90 -4.38 -22.52 -0.79
CA ARG A 90 -5.38 -23.30 -0.01
C ARG A 90 -5.39 -22.94 1.47
N LYS A 91 -5.14 -21.68 1.82
CA LYS A 91 -5.17 -21.18 3.18
C LYS A 91 -6.56 -20.66 3.55
N THR A 92 -6.90 -20.70 4.82
CA THR A 92 -8.14 -20.07 5.30
C THR A 92 -7.93 -18.56 5.53
N LYS A 93 -9.00 -17.77 5.46
CA LYS A 93 -8.95 -16.34 5.80
C LYS A 93 -8.40 -16.12 7.22
N GLY A 94 -8.78 -16.96 8.18
CA GLY A 94 -8.27 -16.85 9.56
C GLY A 94 -6.76 -17.09 9.68
N GLU A 95 -6.19 -17.98 8.86
CA GLU A 95 -4.73 -18.16 8.79
C GLU A 95 -4.04 -16.93 8.19
N MET A 96 -4.66 -16.31 7.18
CA MET A 96 -4.10 -15.12 6.56
C MET A 96 -4.15 -13.90 7.48
N ILE A 97 -5.24 -13.69 8.21
CA ILE A 97 -5.34 -12.63 9.22
C ILE A 97 -4.25 -12.80 10.30
N ARG A 98 -4.05 -14.02 10.80
CA ARG A 98 -2.98 -14.29 11.77
C ARG A 98 -1.61 -13.99 11.20
N ARG A 99 -1.35 -14.42 9.95
CA ARG A 99 -0.08 -14.15 9.27
C ARG A 99 0.18 -12.65 9.09
N ILE A 100 -0.82 -11.88 8.66
CA ILE A 100 -0.73 -10.41 8.56
C ILE A 100 -0.41 -9.81 9.93
N HIS A 101 -1.12 -10.24 10.97
CA HIS A 101 -0.87 -9.79 12.32
C HIS A 101 0.57 -10.07 12.77
N ASP A 102 1.09 -11.27 12.52
CA ASP A 102 2.46 -11.65 12.90
C ASP A 102 3.52 -10.82 12.15
N ILE A 103 3.28 -10.47 10.88
CA ILE A 103 4.14 -9.59 10.08
C ILE A 103 4.15 -8.16 10.66
N VAL A 104 2.99 -7.64 11.05
CA VAL A 104 2.82 -6.24 11.43
C VAL A 104 3.17 -5.98 12.92
N VAL A 105 3.09 -6.99 13.78
CA VAL A 105 3.39 -6.85 15.23
C VAL A 105 4.74 -6.19 15.52
N PRO A 106 5.86 -6.54 14.86
CA PRO A 106 7.13 -5.87 15.09
C PRO A 106 7.08 -4.37 14.78
N ILE A 107 6.42 -3.99 13.67
CA ILE A 107 6.27 -2.59 13.24
C ILE A 107 5.45 -1.81 14.28
N ARG A 108 4.34 -2.38 14.76
CA ARG A 108 3.46 -1.76 15.75
C ARG A 108 4.11 -1.53 17.12
N LYS A 109 5.17 -2.27 17.45
CA LYS A 109 5.92 -2.10 18.70
C LYS A 109 6.84 -0.89 18.69
N ILE A 110 7.11 -0.32 17.54
CA ILE A 110 7.90 0.92 17.44
C ILE A 110 7.03 2.05 18.01
N PRO A 111 7.59 2.94 18.86
CA PRO A 111 6.86 4.02 19.51
C PRO A 111 6.58 5.19 18.55
N VAL A 112 5.87 4.91 17.48
CA VAL A 112 5.44 5.87 16.45
C VAL A 112 3.91 5.87 16.39
N ASP A 113 3.32 7.03 16.19
CA ASP A 113 1.89 7.11 15.90
C ASP A 113 1.64 6.72 14.44
N TRP A 114 1.55 5.41 14.20
CA TRP A 114 1.28 4.87 12.87
C TRP A 114 -0.04 5.34 12.28
N ARG A 115 -1.03 5.69 13.11
CA ARG A 115 -2.32 6.23 12.63
C ARG A 115 -2.13 7.51 11.83
N ALA A 116 -1.20 8.38 12.25
CA ALA A 116 -0.91 9.63 11.56
C ALA A 116 0.08 9.47 10.38
N ASN A 117 0.67 8.28 10.20
CA ASN A 117 1.83 8.07 9.33
C ASN A 117 1.65 7.00 8.26
N ILE A 118 0.51 6.28 8.25
CA ILE A 118 0.21 5.26 7.24
C ILE A 118 -1.05 5.64 6.47
N TYR A 119 -1.01 5.51 5.16
CA TYR A 119 -2.17 5.57 4.27
C TYR A 119 -2.25 4.31 3.42
N GLU A 120 -3.42 3.68 3.40
CA GLU A 120 -3.74 2.54 2.57
C GLU A 120 -4.62 2.98 1.41
N ILE A 121 -4.21 2.64 0.20
CA ILE A 121 -4.87 3.06 -1.03
C ILE A 121 -5.28 1.82 -1.81
N LEU A 122 -6.58 1.64 -2.02
CA LEU A 122 -7.12 0.62 -2.88
C LEU A 122 -7.41 1.22 -4.26
N LEU A 123 -6.70 0.73 -5.28
CA LEU A 123 -7.02 1.02 -6.66
C LEU A 123 -8.11 0.06 -7.14
N GLU A 124 -9.17 0.61 -7.69
CA GLU A 124 -10.33 -0.13 -8.18
C GLU A 124 -10.61 0.21 -9.64
N SER A 125 -11.28 -0.70 -10.35
CA SER A 125 -11.77 -0.49 -11.71
C SER A 125 -13.03 -1.30 -11.95
N ASP A 126 -13.64 -1.11 -13.12
CA ASP A 126 -14.59 -2.08 -13.61
C ASP A 126 -13.85 -3.38 -13.99
N PRO A 127 -14.41 -4.58 -13.74
CA PRO A 127 -13.74 -5.85 -14.02
C PRO A 127 -13.32 -6.01 -15.49
N ASP A 128 -14.18 -5.61 -16.41
CA ASP A 128 -13.91 -5.64 -17.85
C ASP A 128 -12.67 -4.80 -18.23
N PHE A 129 -12.48 -3.67 -17.53
CA PHE A 129 -11.30 -2.84 -17.74
C PHE A 129 -10.01 -3.52 -17.28
N ALA A 130 -10.02 -4.16 -16.10
CA ALA A 130 -8.86 -4.89 -15.59
C ALA A 130 -8.47 -6.06 -16.52
N ILE A 131 -9.48 -6.78 -17.07
CA ILE A 131 -9.28 -7.87 -18.03
C ILE A 131 -8.75 -7.34 -19.37
N GLY A 132 -9.32 -6.24 -19.88
CA GLY A 132 -8.91 -5.65 -21.16
C GLY A 132 -7.47 -5.13 -21.18
N ASN A 133 -6.88 -4.88 -20.02
CA ASN A 133 -5.49 -4.50 -19.86
C ASN A 133 -4.57 -5.68 -19.46
N ASP A 134 -5.12 -6.91 -19.50
CA ASP A 134 -4.36 -8.11 -19.21
C ASP A 134 -3.30 -8.35 -20.30
N ASP A 135 -2.03 -8.34 -19.92
CA ASP A 135 -0.99 -8.87 -20.78
C ASP A 135 -1.08 -10.41 -20.71
N ASP A 136 -0.92 -11.10 -21.84
CA ASP A 136 -1.04 -12.58 -21.99
C ASP A 136 -0.24 -13.43 -20.98
N LYS A 137 0.40 -12.80 -20.01
CA LYS A 137 1.20 -13.42 -18.93
C LYS A 137 0.49 -13.50 -17.61
N SER A 138 -0.75 -13.00 -17.50
CA SER A 138 -1.48 -12.95 -16.24
C SER A 138 -2.02 -14.31 -15.82
N TYR A 139 -2.45 -14.34 -14.54
CA TYR A 139 -3.17 -15.49 -13.95
C TYR A 139 -4.51 -15.81 -14.62
N TYR A 140 -5.01 -14.93 -15.50
CA TYR A 140 -6.27 -15.11 -16.23
C TYR A 140 -6.06 -15.76 -17.60
N SER A 141 -4.81 -16.00 -17.99
CA SER A 141 -4.46 -16.65 -19.26
C SER A 141 -5.12 -18.04 -19.35
N GLY A 142 -5.82 -18.29 -20.44
CA GLY A 142 -6.52 -19.56 -20.69
C GLY A 142 -7.89 -19.72 -20.04
N MET A 143 -8.39 -18.70 -19.30
CA MET A 143 -9.78 -18.70 -18.81
C MET A 143 -10.74 -18.16 -19.87
N GLU A 144 -11.98 -18.65 -19.87
CA GLU A 144 -13.07 -18.04 -20.62
C GLU A 144 -13.40 -16.64 -20.06
N TYR A 145 -13.98 -15.77 -20.90
CA TYR A 145 -14.20 -14.36 -20.52
C TYR A 145 -15.03 -14.21 -19.25
N ASP A 146 -16.15 -14.90 -19.14
CA ASP A 146 -17.02 -14.83 -17.95
C ASP A 146 -16.31 -15.32 -16.68
N ASP A 147 -15.47 -16.34 -16.80
CA ASP A 147 -14.66 -16.84 -15.68
C ASP A 147 -13.61 -15.80 -15.24
N LYS A 148 -13.03 -15.05 -16.20
CA LYS A 148 -12.12 -13.94 -15.89
C LYS A 148 -12.85 -12.83 -15.14
N VAL A 149 -14.04 -12.41 -15.61
CA VAL A 149 -14.86 -11.38 -14.95
C VAL A 149 -15.15 -11.79 -13.52
N ASN A 150 -15.73 -12.99 -13.32
CA ASN A 150 -16.05 -13.52 -12.00
C ASN A 150 -14.82 -13.57 -11.09
N ARG A 151 -13.67 -13.90 -11.65
CA ARG A 151 -12.42 -13.98 -10.91
C ARG A 151 -11.92 -12.62 -10.45
N VAL A 152 -11.91 -11.62 -11.34
CA VAL A 152 -11.51 -10.25 -11.01
C VAL A 152 -12.46 -9.64 -9.98
N GLU A 153 -13.78 -9.82 -10.13
CA GLU A 153 -14.76 -9.36 -9.15
C GLU A 153 -14.53 -9.99 -7.76
N TYR A 154 -14.24 -11.29 -7.73
CA TYR A 154 -13.92 -11.97 -6.49
C TYR A 154 -12.65 -11.40 -5.84
N GLU A 155 -11.57 -11.22 -6.60
CA GLU A 155 -10.31 -10.65 -6.10
C GLU A 155 -10.51 -9.20 -5.60
N MET A 156 -11.26 -8.37 -6.33
CA MET A 156 -11.62 -7.01 -5.89
C MET A 156 -12.40 -7.04 -4.58
N SER A 157 -13.38 -7.96 -4.45
CA SER A 157 -14.12 -8.11 -3.20
C SER A 157 -13.23 -8.50 -2.03
N MET A 158 -12.24 -9.38 -2.27
CA MET A 158 -11.26 -9.79 -1.28
C MET A 158 -10.32 -8.65 -0.89
N PHE A 159 -9.91 -7.78 -1.83
CA PHE A 159 -9.13 -6.58 -1.49
C PHE A 159 -9.93 -5.60 -0.62
N ARG A 160 -11.22 -5.35 -0.93
CA ARG A 160 -12.11 -4.53 -0.06
C ARG A 160 -12.21 -5.13 1.33
N GLU A 161 -12.36 -6.44 1.43
CA GLU A 161 -12.38 -7.14 2.71
C GLU A 161 -11.03 -7.04 3.44
N ALA A 162 -9.90 -7.21 2.72
CA ALA A 162 -8.56 -7.05 3.28
C ALA A 162 -8.31 -5.64 3.82
N MET A 163 -8.86 -4.60 3.17
CA MET A 163 -8.80 -3.22 3.67
C MET A 163 -9.58 -3.01 4.97
N SER A 164 -10.55 -3.89 5.27
CA SER A 164 -11.26 -3.87 6.56
C SER A 164 -10.45 -4.50 7.70
N VAL A 165 -9.44 -5.32 7.40
CA VAL A 165 -8.47 -5.82 8.38
C VAL A 165 -7.59 -4.65 8.81
N ASN A 166 -7.91 -4.06 9.97
CA ASN A 166 -7.30 -2.81 10.42
C ASN A 166 -6.15 -3.08 11.40
N GLU A 167 -5.06 -3.61 10.89
CA GLU A 167 -3.90 -4.02 11.67
C GLU A 167 -3.12 -2.87 12.32
N PHE A 168 -3.24 -1.65 11.78
CA PHE A 168 -2.63 -0.43 12.33
C PHE A 168 -3.63 0.47 13.06
N PHE A 169 -4.90 0.06 13.17
CA PHE A 169 -5.97 0.87 13.77
C PHE A 169 -6.16 2.22 13.08
N LEU A 170 -6.05 2.23 11.75
CA LEU A 170 -6.23 3.42 10.94
C LEU A 170 -7.68 3.88 10.97
N ASP A 171 -7.87 5.19 10.99
CA ASP A 171 -9.18 5.80 10.77
C ASP A 171 -9.54 5.74 9.28
N ASP A 172 -10.83 5.90 8.94
CA ASP A 172 -11.32 5.79 7.56
C ASP A 172 -10.69 6.83 6.63
N ASP A 173 -10.26 7.97 7.15
CA ASP A 173 -9.56 9.01 6.38
C ASP A 173 -8.20 8.55 5.85
N HIS A 174 -7.62 7.53 6.46
CA HIS A 174 -6.35 6.92 6.05
C HIS A 174 -6.52 5.77 5.06
N LYS A 175 -7.77 5.39 4.75
CA LYS A 175 -8.11 4.39 3.74
C LYS A 175 -8.75 5.07 2.55
N ILE A 176 -8.09 5.01 1.41
CA ILE A 176 -8.47 5.76 0.21
C ILE A 176 -8.80 4.79 -0.92
N ASN A 177 -10.05 4.78 -1.37
CA ASN A 177 -10.43 4.06 -2.57
C ASN A 177 -10.37 5.01 -3.76
N VAL A 178 -9.74 4.55 -4.85
CA VAL A 178 -9.53 5.33 -6.07
C VAL A 178 -9.89 4.49 -7.28
N LYS A 179 -10.93 4.88 -8.01
CA LYS A 179 -11.26 4.28 -9.30
C LYS A 179 -10.26 4.79 -10.35
N VAL A 180 -9.57 3.87 -11.04
CA VAL A 180 -8.51 4.21 -12.00
C VAL A 180 -8.99 4.30 -13.44
N ASP A 181 -10.22 3.85 -13.72
CA ASP A 181 -10.82 3.88 -15.03
C ASP A 181 -12.03 4.82 -15.11
N HIS A 182 -12.34 5.26 -16.33
CA HIS A 182 -13.55 5.97 -16.69
C HIS A 182 -13.85 5.67 -18.16
N ASP A 183 -15.08 5.22 -18.44
CA ASP A 183 -15.55 4.84 -19.77
C ASP A 183 -14.59 3.85 -20.49
N GLY A 184 -14.13 2.83 -19.76
CA GLY A 184 -13.26 1.78 -20.32
C GLY A 184 -11.84 2.24 -20.66
N LYS A 185 -11.37 3.35 -20.09
CA LYS A 185 -10.01 3.89 -20.29
C LYS A 185 -9.39 4.25 -18.96
N PHE A 186 -8.06 4.18 -18.88
CA PHE A 186 -7.36 4.77 -17.74
C PHE A 186 -7.67 6.25 -17.61
N ARG A 187 -8.01 6.66 -16.40
CA ARG A 187 -8.04 8.09 -16.05
C ARG A 187 -6.63 8.68 -16.19
N PRO A 188 -6.51 9.98 -16.48
CA PRO A 188 -5.21 10.64 -16.46
C PRO A 188 -4.46 10.37 -15.14
N LEU A 189 -3.19 10.02 -15.23
CA LEU A 189 -2.36 9.71 -14.04
C LEU A 189 -2.31 10.89 -13.07
N SER A 190 -2.32 12.13 -13.59
CA SER A 190 -2.41 13.36 -12.80
C SER A 190 -3.66 13.42 -11.92
N ASP A 191 -4.80 12.93 -12.42
CA ASP A 191 -6.06 12.96 -11.70
C ASP A 191 -6.08 11.93 -10.58
N ILE A 192 -5.56 10.71 -10.88
CA ILE A 192 -5.41 9.63 -9.89
C ILE A 192 -4.46 10.07 -8.78
N THR A 193 -3.27 10.54 -9.12
CA THR A 193 -2.29 11.01 -8.14
C THR A 193 -2.76 12.25 -7.39
N GLY A 194 -3.41 13.20 -8.06
CA GLY A 194 -4.00 14.39 -7.44
C GLY A 194 -5.10 14.03 -6.42
N GLN A 195 -5.95 13.05 -6.72
CA GLN A 195 -6.96 12.54 -5.78
C GLN A 195 -6.30 11.93 -4.54
N ILE A 196 -5.22 11.15 -4.71
CA ILE A 196 -4.48 10.53 -3.61
C ILE A 196 -3.79 11.60 -2.76
N THR A 197 -2.96 12.44 -3.37
CA THR A 197 -2.16 13.44 -2.65
C THR A 197 -3.02 14.50 -1.98
N GLY A 198 -4.19 14.84 -2.55
CA GLY A 198 -5.15 15.77 -1.96
C GLY A 198 -5.81 15.23 -0.67
N ARG A 199 -5.83 13.92 -0.45
CA ARG A 199 -6.37 13.27 0.75
C ARG A 199 -5.31 12.96 1.80
N ILE A 200 -4.06 12.74 1.39
CA ILE A 200 -2.96 12.44 2.32
C ILE A 200 -2.53 13.73 3.05
N LYS A 201 -2.57 13.71 4.36
CA LYS A 201 -2.17 14.81 5.23
C LYS A 201 -1.16 14.33 6.26
N PHE A 202 0.07 14.12 5.84
CA PHE A 202 1.13 13.79 6.77
C PHE A 202 1.43 14.97 7.71
N LYS A 203 1.51 14.69 9.01
CA LYS A 203 2.07 15.66 9.96
C LYS A 203 3.56 15.83 9.71
N LYS A 204 4.05 17.05 9.67
CA LYS A 204 5.50 17.32 9.57
C LYS A 204 6.18 17.08 10.92
N LEU A 205 7.35 16.46 10.91
CA LEU A 205 8.16 16.16 12.11
C LEU A 205 8.47 17.42 12.95
N GLN A 206 8.50 18.62 12.34
CA GLN A 206 8.74 19.87 13.04
C GLN A 206 7.63 20.25 14.03
N ASP A 207 6.39 19.75 13.85
CA ASP A 207 5.30 20.03 14.74
C ASP A 207 5.34 19.19 16.03
N ASP A 208 6.05 18.05 16.02
CA ASP A 208 6.17 17.14 17.17
C ASP A 208 7.36 17.42 18.10
N THR A 209 8.38 18.17 17.63
CA THR A 209 9.55 18.51 18.47
C THR A 209 9.23 19.52 19.57
N VAL A 210 8.19 20.34 19.41
CA VAL A 210 7.74 21.31 20.42
C VAL A 210 7.00 20.64 21.59
N SER A 211 6.37 19.48 21.37
CA SER A 211 5.59 18.78 22.40
C SER A 211 6.39 17.79 23.25
N ARG A 212 7.63 17.45 22.85
CA ARG A 212 8.48 16.47 23.57
C ARG A 212 9.47 17.09 24.55
N THR A 213 9.53 18.44 24.60
CA THR A 213 10.42 19.20 25.52
C THR A 213 9.66 19.95 26.64
N ALA A 214 8.38 19.64 26.85
CA ALA A 214 7.57 20.24 27.92
C ALA A 214 7.27 19.25 29.05
#